data_efb449641a742d0df9146bd87c5e777d
#
_entry.id   efb449641a742d0df9146bd87c5e777d
#
_cell.length_a   1.000
_cell.length_b   1.000
_cell.length_c   1.000
_cell.angle_alpha   90.00
_cell.angle_beta   90.00
_cell.angle_gamma   90.00
#
_symmetry.space_group_name_H-M   'P 1'
#
loop_
_entity.id
_entity.type
_entity.pdbx_description
1 polymer ?
#
loop_
_entity_poly.entity_id
_entity_poly.type
_entity_poly.pdbx_seq_one_letter_code
_entity_poly.pdbx_strand_id
1 'polypeptide(L)'
;MDPGKKGALVALRDGEPIEWLAADDRDGGYVIGKEYAPTVIRAWLQQVIEIAAAVDDRIAKVVIEKQQARPIEGRSSVLTTGYGFGLLVGVTAGLGLPFEIVTVGKWQRAIFGAGKAKDTKGRAIVYVSGLVPDLALTWGRRTKPHDGLADACCLALWAAR
;
A
#
# COMPACT_ATOMS: atom_id res chain seq x y z
N MET A 1 -3.31 0.39 -0.82
CA MET A 1 -2.69 0.63 0.50
C MET A 1 -2.47 -0.69 1.22
N ASP A 2 -1.23 -1.00 1.57
CA ASP A 2 -0.85 -2.12 2.45
C ASP A 2 -0.60 -1.59 3.87
N PRO A 3 -1.41 -1.98 4.88
CA PRO A 3 -1.35 -1.42 6.22
C PRO A 3 -0.17 -1.88 7.10
N GLY A 4 0.69 -2.76 6.61
CA GLY A 4 1.80 -3.32 7.41
C GLY A 4 2.85 -2.27 7.83
N LYS A 5 3.61 -2.55 8.90
CA LYS A 5 4.79 -1.73 9.28
C LYS A 5 5.93 -1.76 8.23
N LYS A 6 5.83 -2.64 7.27
CA LYS A 6 6.67 -2.72 6.08
C LYS A 6 5.80 -2.60 4.82
N GLY A 7 4.60 -2.09 4.94
CA GLY A 7 3.69 -1.83 3.84
C GLY A 7 4.01 -0.52 3.14
N ALA A 8 3.12 -0.12 2.24
CA ALA A 8 3.22 1.14 1.52
C ALA A 8 1.85 1.64 1.05
N LEU A 9 1.82 2.90 0.68
CA LEU A 9 0.72 3.56 0.01
C LEU A 9 1.19 3.89 -1.42
N VAL A 10 0.35 3.67 -2.41
CA VAL A 10 0.64 3.98 -3.82
C VAL A 10 -0.59 4.63 -4.43
N ALA A 11 -0.39 5.74 -5.12
CA ALA A 11 -1.38 6.39 -5.95
C ALA A 11 -1.02 6.19 -7.42
N LEU A 12 -2.02 5.81 -8.22
CA LEU A 12 -1.89 5.64 -9.67
C LEU A 12 -2.81 6.61 -10.40
N ARG A 13 -2.37 7.05 -11.56
CA ARG A 13 -3.19 7.68 -12.60
C ARG A 13 -2.91 6.96 -13.91
N ASP A 14 -3.96 6.53 -14.60
CA ASP A 14 -3.87 5.82 -15.89
C ASP A 14 -2.94 4.60 -15.88
N GLY A 15 -2.84 3.93 -14.71
CA GLY A 15 -1.98 2.78 -14.50
C GLY A 15 -0.53 3.09 -14.10
N GLU A 16 -0.14 4.38 -14.09
CA GLU A 16 1.20 4.82 -13.74
C GLU A 16 1.26 5.39 -12.31
N PRO A 17 2.31 5.08 -11.54
CA PRO A 17 2.51 5.65 -10.22
C PRO A 17 2.78 7.15 -10.31
N ILE A 18 1.96 7.92 -9.59
CA ILE A 18 2.15 9.37 -9.46
C ILE A 18 2.71 9.76 -8.09
N GLU A 19 2.50 8.91 -7.08
CA GLU A 19 3.00 9.17 -5.73
C GLU A 19 3.05 7.85 -4.93
N TRP A 20 4.00 7.72 -4.03
CA TRP A 20 4.08 6.58 -3.11
C TRP A 20 4.71 6.97 -1.77
N LEU A 21 4.41 6.17 -0.74
CA LEU A 21 4.93 6.35 0.61
C LEU A 21 5.13 4.98 1.26
N ALA A 22 6.38 4.63 1.56
CA ALA A 22 6.68 3.40 2.29
C ALA A 22 6.59 3.61 3.81
N ALA A 23 6.12 2.59 4.52
CA ALA A 23 5.96 2.65 5.97
C ALA A 23 7.28 2.89 6.71
N ASP A 24 8.31 2.17 6.30
CA ASP A 24 9.62 2.13 6.96
C ASP A 24 10.69 3.00 6.27
N ASP A 25 10.27 3.98 5.48
CA ASP A 25 11.19 4.94 4.91
C ASP A 25 11.79 5.82 6.01
N ARG A 26 13.12 5.96 6.02
CA ARG A 26 13.83 6.73 7.05
C ARG A 26 13.65 8.24 6.89
N ASP A 27 13.41 8.68 5.65
CA ASP A 27 13.36 10.09 5.29
C ASP A 27 11.93 10.65 5.24
N GLY A 28 10.93 9.88 5.69
CA GLY A 28 9.54 10.37 5.72
C GLY A 28 8.45 9.31 5.80
N GLY A 29 8.79 8.07 6.10
CA GLY A 29 7.82 6.97 6.21
C GLY A 29 6.76 7.19 7.29
N TYR A 30 5.61 6.51 7.16
CA TYR A 30 4.51 6.65 8.10
C TYR A 30 4.63 5.76 9.36
N VAL A 31 5.76 5.07 9.53
CA VAL A 31 6.14 4.39 10.78
C VAL A 31 7.44 5.01 11.29
N ILE A 32 7.34 5.76 12.39
CA ILE A 32 8.45 6.46 13.03
C ILE A 32 8.85 5.64 14.27
N GLY A 33 10.07 5.12 14.28
CA GLY A 33 10.50 4.19 15.32
C GLY A 33 9.71 2.88 15.28
N LYS A 34 8.70 2.73 16.14
CA LYS A 34 7.80 1.57 16.17
C LYS A 34 6.33 1.95 16.07
N GLU A 35 6.04 3.24 15.96
CA GLU A 35 4.68 3.79 16.02
C GLU A 35 4.23 4.28 14.65
N TYR A 36 2.96 4.11 14.36
CA TYR A 36 2.34 4.69 13.18
C TYR A 36 2.16 6.20 13.37
N ALA A 37 2.40 6.98 12.32
CA ALA A 37 2.24 8.43 12.27
C ALA A 37 0.98 8.81 11.47
N PRO A 38 -0.19 8.97 12.12
CA PRO A 38 -1.46 9.29 11.44
C PRO A 38 -1.40 10.57 10.63
N THR A 39 -0.65 11.56 11.13
CA THR A 39 -0.47 12.85 10.48
C THR A 39 0.28 12.74 9.15
N VAL A 40 1.27 11.85 9.06
CA VAL A 40 2.02 11.59 7.82
C VAL A 40 1.10 10.92 6.78
N ILE A 41 0.32 9.91 7.19
CA ILE A 41 -0.65 9.25 6.31
C ILE A 41 -1.68 10.26 5.79
N ARG A 42 -2.21 11.10 6.67
CA ARG A 42 -3.18 12.13 6.32
C ARG A 42 -2.58 13.15 5.34
N ALA A 43 -1.37 13.64 5.63
CA ALA A 43 -0.69 14.61 4.78
C ALA A 43 -0.43 14.04 3.37
N TRP A 44 0.01 12.79 3.28
CA TRP A 44 0.20 12.11 2.00
C TRP A 44 -1.10 11.99 1.21
N LEU A 45 -2.20 11.58 1.84
CA LEU A 45 -3.51 11.51 1.18
C LEU A 45 -4.00 12.88 0.71
N GLN A 46 -3.79 13.93 1.50
CA GLN A 46 -4.10 15.30 1.10
C GLN A 46 -3.27 15.75 -0.11
N GLN A 47 -1.98 15.44 -0.13
CA GLN A 47 -1.12 15.70 -1.28
C GLN A 47 -1.64 14.99 -2.55
N VAL A 48 -2.05 13.72 -2.46
CA VAL A 48 -2.63 12.99 -3.60
C VAL A 48 -3.95 13.62 -4.07
N ILE A 49 -4.79 14.10 -3.14
CA ILE A 49 -6.01 14.85 -3.49
C ILE A 49 -5.66 16.12 -4.26
N GLU A 50 -4.67 16.88 -3.80
CA GLU A 50 -4.21 18.12 -4.44
C GLU A 50 -3.61 17.87 -5.82
N ILE A 51 -2.80 16.81 -5.99
CA ILE A 51 -2.25 16.39 -7.29
C ILE A 51 -3.39 16.04 -8.27
N ALA A 52 -4.43 15.35 -7.83
CA ALA A 52 -5.58 15.05 -8.66
C ALA A 52 -6.35 16.33 -9.05
N ALA A 53 -6.65 17.18 -8.07
CA ALA A 53 -7.39 18.42 -8.27
C ALA A 53 -6.66 19.42 -9.22
N ALA A 54 -5.32 19.43 -9.21
CA ALA A 54 -4.52 20.28 -10.09
C ALA A 54 -4.72 19.98 -11.59
N VAL A 55 -5.29 18.84 -11.95
CA VAL A 55 -5.60 18.40 -13.32
C VAL A 55 -7.11 18.15 -13.52
N ASP A 56 -7.93 18.76 -12.68
CA ASP A 56 -9.41 18.62 -12.69
C ASP A 56 -9.89 17.17 -12.58
N ASP A 57 -9.17 16.38 -11.77
CA ASP A 57 -9.46 14.97 -11.50
C ASP A 57 -9.72 14.74 -9.99
N ARG A 58 -10.08 13.52 -9.61
CA ARG A 58 -10.36 13.13 -8.24
C ARG A 58 -9.92 11.70 -7.95
N ILE A 59 -9.74 11.38 -6.68
CA ILE A 59 -9.52 9.99 -6.27
C ILE A 59 -10.82 9.20 -6.48
N ALA A 60 -10.82 8.33 -7.49
CA ALA A 60 -11.98 7.51 -7.83
C ALA A 60 -12.22 6.42 -6.78
N LYS A 61 -11.16 5.83 -6.24
CA LYS A 61 -11.25 4.74 -5.24
C LYS A 61 -9.94 4.57 -4.48
N VAL A 62 -10.06 4.32 -3.18
CA VAL A 62 -8.95 3.84 -2.34
C VAL A 62 -9.18 2.37 -2.04
N VAL A 63 -8.17 1.52 -2.24
CA VAL A 63 -8.23 0.11 -1.87
C VAL A 63 -7.28 -0.15 -0.71
N ILE A 64 -7.80 -0.77 0.35
CA ILE A 64 -7.07 -1.10 1.56
C ILE A 64 -7.05 -2.62 1.72
N GLU A 65 -5.85 -3.20 1.82
CA GLU A 65 -5.72 -4.63 2.05
C GLU A 65 -6.24 -4.99 3.45
N LYS A 66 -7.15 -5.96 3.49
CA LYS A 66 -7.68 -6.49 4.75
C LYS A 66 -6.60 -7.27 5.49
N GLN A 67 -6.24 -6.80 6.66
CA GLN A 67 -5.36 -7.54 7.55
C GLN A 67 -6.12 -8.63 8.29
N GLN A 68 -5.48 -9.78 8.46
CA GLN A 68 -6.02 -10.92 9.17
C GLN A 68 -5.02 -11.41 10.20
N ALA A 69 -5.46 -11.56 11.44
CA ALA A 69 -4.66 -12.22 12.47
C ALA A 69 -4.40 -13.68 12.08
N ARG A 70 -3.14 -14.12 12.19
CA ARG A 70 -2.77 -15.51 11.99
C ARG A 70 -2.69 -16.23 13.32
N PRO A 71 -3.09 -17.51 13.43
CA PRO A 71 -3.10 -18.24 14.70
C PRO A 71 -1.75 -18.27 15.44
N ILE A 72 -0.65 -18.18 14.68
CA ILE A 72 0.72 -18.23 15.22
C ILE A 72 1.29 -16.84 15.60
N GLU A 73 0.55 -15.77 15.36
CA GLU A 73 0.99 -14.41 15.67
C GLU A 73 0.82 -14.11 17.15
N GLY A 74 1.82 -13.49 17.76
CA GLY A 74 1.74 -13.01 19.13
C GLY A 74 0.71 -11.87 19.28
N ARG A 75 0.11 -11.75 20.47
CA ARG A 75 -0.93 -10.75 20.78
C ARG A 75 -0.51 -9.34 20.42
N SER A 76 0.73 -8.95 20.68
CA SER A 76 1.27 -7.64 20.35
C SER A 76 1.32 -7.40 18.84
N SER A 77 1.69 -8.42 18.05
CA SER A 77 1.69 -8.33 16.58
C SER A 77 0.29 -8.12 16.03
N VAL A 78 -0.67 -8.91 16.51
CA VAL A 78 -2.08 -8.79 16.12
C VAL A 78 -2.64 -7.40 16.43
N LEU A 79 -2.37 -6.87 17.63
CA LEU A 79 -2.80 -5.52 18.02
C LEU A 79 -2.19 -4.47 17.10
N THR A 80 -0.89 -4.55 16.84
CA THR A 80 -0.19 -3.61 15.95
C THR A 80 -0.74 -3.64 14.52
N THR A 81 -0.96 -4.84 13.97
CA THR A 81 -1.53 -5.03 12.64
C THR A 81 -2.95 -4.48 12.55
N GLY A 82 -3.77 -4.78 13.57
CA GLY A 82 -5.14 -4.26 13.66
C GLY A 82 -5.18 -2.74 13.79
N TYR A 83 -4.28 -2.15 14.59
CA TYR A 83 -4.15 -0.71 14.72
C TYR A 83 -3.79 -0.03 13.40
N GLY A 84 -2.76 -0.51 12.69
CA GLY A 84 -2.36 0.05 11.39
C GLY A 84 -3.48 -0.03 10.35
N PHE A 85 -4.18 -1.17 10.28
CA PHE A 85 -5.34 -1.34 9.40
C PHE A 85 -6.47 -0.37 9.76
N GLY A 86 -6.88 -0.30 11.03
CA GLY A 86 -7.92 0.60 11.49
C GLY A 86 -7.57 2.07 11.27
N LEU A 87 -6.29 2.42 11.42
CA LEU A 87 -5.80 3.77 11.18
C LEU A 87 -5.94 4.18 9.71
N LEU A 88 -5.53 3.34 8.75
CA LEU A 88 -5.71 3.63 7.32
C LEU A 88 -7.18 3.77 6.95
N VAL A 89 -8.05 2.89 7.44
CA VAL A 89 -9.50 2.99 7.25
C VAL A 89 -10.03 4.30 7.84
N GLY A 90 -9.66 4.61 9.08
CA GLY A 90 -10.14 5.80 9.78
C GLY A 90 -9.70 7.11 9.11
N VAL A 91 -8.44 7.22 8.69
CA VAL A 91 -7.94 8.43 8.00
C VAL A 91 -8.60 8.58 6.64
N THR A 92 -8.73 7.49 5.87
CA THR A 92 -9.39 7.50 4.54
C THR A 92 -10.86 7.92 4.66
N ALA A 93 -11.60 7.34 5.60
CA ALA A 93 -13.00 7.69 5.87
C ALA A 93 -13.15 9.13 6.38
N GLY A 94 -12.25 9.58 7.27
CA GLY A 94 -12.25 10.94 7.79
C GLY A 94 -11.97 12.03 6.75
N LEU A 95 -11.31 11.67 5.64
CA LEU A 95 -11.13 12.54 4.47
C LEU A 95 -12.28 12.43 3.45
N GLY A 96 -13.31 11.62 3.73
CA GLY A 96 -14.44 11.43 2.83
C GLY A 96 -14.11 10.70 1.52
N LEU A 97 -12.98 9.99 1.47
CA LEU A 97 -12.57 9.28 0.27
C LEU A 97 -13.35 7.97 0.10
N PRO A 98 -13.79 7.64 -1.13
CA PRO A 98 -14.41 6.35 -1.40
C PRO A 98 -13.38 5.23 -1.24
N PHE A 99 -13.71 4.17 -0.46
CA PHE A 99 -12.77 3.07 -0.26
C PHE A 99 -13.43 1.69 -0.28
N GLU A 100 -12.62 0.69 -0.64
CA GLU A 100 -12.96 -0.73 -0.60
C GLU A 100 -11.90 -1.49 0.23
N ILE A 101 -12.36 -2.40 1.09
CA ILE A 101 -11.48 -3.32 1.81
C ILE A 101 -11.43 -4.65 1.05
N VAL A 102 -10.23 -5.09 0.68
CA VAL A 102 -10.04 -6.29 -0.14
C VAL A 102 -9.14 -7.31 0.56
N THR A 103 -9.46 -8.59 0.44
CA THR A 103 -8.60 -9.67 0.94
C THR A 103 -7.42 -9.91 0.01
N VAL A 104 -6.28 -10.33 0.58
CA VAL A 104 -5.06 -10.72 -0.17
C VAL A 104 -5.39 -11.70 -1.30
N GLY A 105 -6.17 -12.75 -0.99
CA GLY A 105 -6.51 -13.76 -1.99
C GLY A 105 -7.34 -13.25 -3.17
N LYS A 106 -8.15 -12.18 -2.98
CA LYS A 106 -8.98 -11.60 -4.05
C LYS A 106 -8.10 -10.91 -5.09
N TRP A 107 -7.26 -9.96 -4.66
CA TRP A 107 -6.45 -9.20 -5.60
C TRP A 107 -5.28 -10.03 -6.18
N GLN A 108 -4.63 -10.88 -5.36
CA GLN A 108 -3.55 -11.74 -5.85
C GLN A 108 -4.02 -12.72 -6.92
N ARG A 109 -5.21 -13.32 -6.77
CA ARG A 109 -5.79 -14.19 -7.79
C ARG A 109 -6.07 -13.44 -9.10
N ALA A 110 -6.53 -12.21 -9.01
CA ALA A 110 -6.84 -11.39 -10.19
C ALA A 110 -5.57 -10.91 -10.92
N ILE A 111 -4.48 -10.61 -10.18
CA ILE A 111 -3.21 -10.13 -10.75
C ILE A 111 -2.37 -11.30 -11.26
N PHE A 112 -2.26 -12.38 -10.49
CA PHE A 112 -1.31 -13.46 -10.73
C PHE A 112 -1.95 -14.75 -11.23
N GLY A 113 -3.29 -14.80 -11.32
CA GLY A 113 -4.02 -16.02 -11.68
C GLY A 113 -4.20 -17.00 -10.51
N ALA A 114 -4.94 -18.07 -10.76
CA ALA A 114 -5.26 -19.11 -9.79
C ALA A 114 -4.11 -20.13 -9.66
N GLY A 115 -3.05 -19.78 -8.95
CA GLY A 115 -1.93 -20.68 -8.68
C GLY A 115 -1.43 -20.55 -7.25
N LYS A 116 -1.11 -21.67 -6.58
CA LYS A 116 -0.36 -21.67 -5.33
C LYS A 116 1.12 -21.43 -5.64
N ALA A 117 1.56 -20.18 -5.69
CA ALA A 117 2.98 -19.91 -5.80
C ALA A 117 3.68 -20.14 -4.45
N LYS A 118 4.85 -20.78 -4.50
CA LYS A 118 5.71 -20.98 -3.33
C LYS A 118 6.28 -19.67 -2.80
N ASP A 119 6.49 -18.68 -3.68
CA ASP A 119 6.99 -17.35 -3.33
C ASP A 119 6.01 -16.27 -3.80
N THR A 120 5.18 -15.76 -2.87
CA THR A 120 4.23 -14.69 -3.17
C THR A 120 4.89 -13.32 -3.18
N LYS A 121 5.97 -13.10 -2.42
CA LYS A 121 6.66 -11.82 -2.33
C LYS A 121 7.49 -11.52 -3.56
N GLY A 122 8.27 -12.48 -4.02
CA GLY A 122 9.04 -12.35 -5.26
C GLY A 122 8.18 -12.08 -6.49
N ARG A 123 6.95 -12.63 -6.52
CA ARG A 123 6.01 -12.40 -7.64
C ARG A 123 5.58 -10.96 -7.80
N ALA A 124 5.25 -10.27 -6.71
CA ALA A 124 4.86 -8.87 -6.77
C ALA A 124 6.02 -7.99 -7.27
N ILE A 125 7.23 -8.23 -6.77
CA ILE A 125 8.43 -7.51 -7.20
C ILE A 125 8.67 -7.70 -8.71
N VAL A 126 8.67 -8.96 -9.21
CA VAL A 126 8.87 -9.26 -10.62
C VAL A 126 7.77 -8.63 -11.49
N TYR A 127 6.51 -8.74 -11.05
CA TYR A 127 5.37 -8.19 -11.78
C TYR A 127 5.46 -6.66 -11.90
N VAL A 128 5.72 -5.97 -10.79
CA VAL A 128 5.83 -4.51 -10.77
C VAL A 128 7.06 -4.03 -11.55
N SER A 129 8.21 -4.66 -11.39
CA SER A 129 9.42 -4.29 -12.14
C SER A 129 9.25 -4.45 -13.66
N GLY A 130 8.40 -5.38 -14.11
CA GLY A 130 8.11 -5.57 -15.53
C GLY A 130 7.05 -4.62 -16.09
N LEU A 131 6.06 -4.25 -15.28
CA LEU A 131 4.92 -3.44 -15.73
C LEU A 131 5.11 -1.95 -15.46
N VAL A 132 5.79 -1.61 -14.37
CA VAL A 132 5.98 -0.23 -13.88
C VAL A 132 7.47 -0.02 -13.55
N PRO A 133 8.35 -0.02 -14.56
CA PRO A 133 9.80 0.03 -14.37
C PRO A 133 10.28 1.32 -13.70
N ASP A 134 9.53 2.41 -13.83
CA ASP A 134 9.86 3.70 -13.24
C ASP A 134 9.58 3.77 -11.72
N LEU A 135 8.84 2.80 -11.16
CA LEU A 135 8.68 2.69 -9.73
C LEU A 135 9.93 2.08 -9.09
N ALA A 136 10.76 2.93 -8.50
CA ALA A 136 11.95 2.50 -7.79
C ALA A 136 11.58 1.67 -6.55
N LEU A 137 11.74 0.34 -6.62
CA LEU A 137 11.55 -0.55 -5.48
C LEU A 137 12.75 -0.55 -4.52
N THR A 138 13.84 0.12 -4.89
CA THR A 138 15.02 0.36 -4.06
C THR A 138 15.34 1.86 -4.06
N TRP A 139 15.62 2.41 -2.88
CA TRP A 139 15.99 3.82 -2.73
C TRP A 139 16.90 4.04 -1.52
N GLY A 140 17.59 5.14 -1.46
CA GLY A 140 18.51 5.48 -0.38
C GLY A 140 19.59 4.40 -0.19
N ARG A 141 19.67 3.81 0.99
CA ARG A 141 20.63 2.73 1.32
C ARG A 141 20.03 1.32 1.19
N ARG A 142 18.83 1.20 0.66
CA ARG A 142 18.15 -0.09 0.48
C ARG A 142 18.77 -0.87 -0.68
N THR A 143 19.25 -2.08 -0.40
CA THR A 143 19.91 -2.96 -1.39
C THR A 143 18.95 -4.03 -1.94
N LYS A 144 17.81 -4.24 -1.28
CA LYS A 144 16.79 -5.22 -1.69
C LYS A 144 15.49 -4.50 -2.05
N PRO A 145 14.77 -4.94 -3.08
CA PRO A 145 13.46 -4.41 -3.41
C PRO A 145 12.50 -4.45 -2.21
N HIS A 146 11.69 -3.42 -2.10
CA HIS A 146 10.69 -3.29 -1.03
C HIS A 146 9.45 -4.07 -1.38
N ASP A 147 9.22 -5.21 -0.71
CA ASP A 147 8.09 -6.10 -0.95
C ASP A 147 6.73 -5.43 -0.69
N GLY A 148 6.60 -4.66 0.39
CA GLY A 148 5.37 -3.94 0.70
C GLY A 148 5.02 -2.83 -0.31
N LEU A 149 6.01 -2.18 -0.94
CA LEU A 149 5.76 -1.23 -2.03
C LEU A 149 5.29 -1.95 -3.28
N ALA A 150 5.89 -3.10 -3.60
CA ALA A 150 5.45 -3.92 -4.71
C ALA A 150 4.02 -4.45 -4.52
N ASP A 151 3.68 -4.94 -3.31
CA ASP A 151 2.34 -5.39 -2.97
C ASP A 151 1.31 -4.24 -3.05
N ALA A 152 1.64 -3.07 -2.52
CA ALA A 152 0.78 -1.88 -2.59
C ALA A 152 0.57 -1.40 -4.03
N CYS A 153 1.60 -1.47 -4.89
CA CYS A 153 1.49 -1.16 -6.31
C CYS A 153 0.59 -2.18 -7.04
N CYS A 154 0.78 -3.48 -6.81
CA CYS A 154 -0.10 -4.52 -7.35
C CYS A 154 -1.56 -4.31 -6.95
N LEU A 155 -1.79 -3.92 -5.69
CA LEU A 155 -3.13 -3.64 -5.16
C LEU A 155 -3.75 -2.40 -5.84
N ALA A 156 -2.96 -1.36 -6.09
CA ALA A 156 -3.41 -0.17 -6.81
C ALA A 156 -3.70 -0.48 -8.29
N LEU A 157 -2.86 -1.26 -8.97
CA LEU A 157 -3.11 -1.76 -10.33
C LEU A 157 -4.37 -2.64 -10.42
N TRP A 158 -4.64 -3.44 -9.38
CA TRP A 158 -5.87 -4.19 -9.29
C TRP A 158 -7.10 -3.27 -9.16
N ALA A 159 -6.98 -2.18 -8.41
CA ALA A 159 -8.06 -1.22 -8.21
C ALA A 159 -8.41 -0.43 -9.48
N ALA A 160 -7.45 -0.26 -10.39
CA ALA A 160 -7.60 0.48 -11.66
C ALA A 160 -8.25 -0.36 -12.79
N ARG A 161 -8.49 -1.66 -12.57
CA ARG A 161 -9.20 -2.55 -13.52
C ARG A 161 -10.69 -2.42 -13.40
#